data_326eece5fb7604d87ed06181ee876444
#
_entry.id   326eece5fb7604d87ed06181ee876444
#
_cell.length_a   1.000
_cell.length_b   1.000
_cell.length_c   1.000
_cell.angle_alpha   90.00
_cell.angle_beta   90.00
_cell.angle_gamma   90.00
#
_symmetry.space_group_name_H-M   'P 1'
#
loop_
_entity.id
_entity.type
_entity.pdbx_description
1 polymer ?
#
loop_
_entity_poly.entity_id
_entity_poly.type
_entity_poly.pdbx_seq_one_letter_code
_entity_poly.pdbx_strand_id
1 'polypeptide(L)'
;MVNIQGDNKIIMGGKRDSKGKGLRAALDLDGCIAFWEKSAAKTCGVDYDDKKIRQQIKDGKRMETFVGGDSKMWPMIDKEGEEWWEDMEKLPWADELVTLLQKESKDFIFLSSPSNSPLCYSGKIKWVLKNYPKLSKNLMLGCKKHMFAGPNTLLVDDTDKKIKQFREYGGHAFKWPCPLSIIDKDIKIEDVLQDLKDYIKEIK
;
A
#
# COMPACT_ATOMS: atom_id res chain seq x y z
N MET A 1 -51.25 -1.08 9.28
CA MET A 1 -50.53 -2.31 8.92
C MET A 1 -50.04 -2.15 7.49
N VAL A 2 -48.78 -1.84 7.28
CA VAL A 2 -48.17 -1.72 5.94
C VAL A 2 -47.46 -3.05 5.66
N ASN A 3 -47.96 -3.76 4.67
CA ASN A 3 -47.45 -5.05 4.25
C ASN A 3 -46.27 -4.83 3.33
N ILE A 4 -45.01 -5.06 3.82
CA ILE A 4 -43.82 -5.03 3.01
C ILE A 4 -43.45 -6.47 2.64
N GLN A 5 -44.09 -6.97 1.58
CA GLN A 5 -43.58 -8.11 0.83
C GLN A 5 -42.65 -7.57 -0.26
N GLY A 6 -41.38 -7.41 0.07
CA GLY A 6 -40.31 -7.19 -0.90
C GLY A 6 -39.79 -8.54 -1.36
N ASP A 7 -39.99 -8.87 -2.62
CA ASP A 7 -39.40 -10.03 -3.30
C ASP A 7 -37.88 -9.96 -3.24
N ASN A 8 -37.26 -10.63 -2.27
CA ASN A 8 -35.84 -10.96 -2.27
C ASN A 8 -35.56 -12.02 -3.34
N LYS A 9 -35.57 -11.62 -4.58
CA LYS A 9 -35.06 -12.44 -5.69
C LYS A 9 -33.57 -12.55 -5.57
N ILE A 10 -33.06 -13.63 -4.96
CA ILE A 10 -31.68 -14.02 -5.02
C ILE A 10 -31.36 -14.27 -6.49
N ILE A 11 -30.68 -13.35 -7.15
CA ILE A 11 -30.16 -13.55 -8.51
C ILE A 11 -29.00 -14.54 -8.40
N MET A 12 -29.37 -15.84 -8.43
CA MET A 12 -28.40 -16.91 -8.57
C MET A 12 -27.84 -16.88 -10.00
N GLY A 13 -26.53 -16.60 -10.10
CA GLY A 13 -25.76 -17.04 -11.27
C GLY A 13 -25.93 -16.25 -12.55
N GLY A 14 -25.58 -14.98 -12.55
CA GLY A 14 -25.10 -14.38 -13.80
C GLY A 14 -23.86 -15.16 -14.27
N LYS A 15 -23.88 -15.72 -15.50
CA LYS A 15 -22.70 -16.27 -16.17
C LYS A 15 -21.57 -15.25 -16.00
N ARG A 16 -20.51 -15.61 -15.25
CA ARG A 16 -19.29 -14.80 -15.21
C ARG A 16 -18.76 -14.78 -16.62
N ASP A 17 -18.88 -13.63 -17.27
CA ASP A 17 -18.31 -13.42 -18.59
C ASP A 17 -16.83 -13.77 -18.51
N SER A 18 -16.37 -14.58 -19.47
CA SER A 18 -14.97 -14.97 -19.66
C SER A 18 -14.01 -13.77 -19.91
N LYS A 19 -14.52 -12.55 -19.96
CA LYS A 19 -13.78 -11.28 -19.99
C LYS A 19 -13.09 -10.90 -18.66
N GLY A 20 -13.25 -11.68 -17.59
CA GLY A 20 -12.71 -11.41 -16.25
C GLY A 20 -11.30 -11.95 -15.96
N LYS A 21 -10.58 -12.50 -16.92
CA LYS A 21 -9.31 -13.23 -16.69
C LYS A 21 -8.02 -12.37 -16.66
N GLY A 22 -8.10 -11.05 -16.63
CA GLY A 22 -6.90 -10.22 -16.54
C GLY A 22 -6.44 -10.02 -15.10
N LEU A 23 -5.13 -9.94 -14.87
CA LEU A 23 -4.54 -9.60 -13.57
C LEU A 23 -5.05 -8.22 -13.10
N ARG A 24 -5.42 -8.10 -11.84
CA ARG A 24 -5.74 -6.84 -11.16
C ARG A 24 -4.64 -6.55 -10.15
N ALA A 25 -4.05 -5.36 -10.20
CA ALA A 25 -2.96 -4.97 -9.31
C ALA A 25 -3.44 -4.00 -8.24
N ALA A 26 -3.01 -4.23 -7.01
CA ALA A 26 -3.17 -3.34 -5.87
C ALA A 26 -1.80 -2.95 -5.33
N LEU A 27 -1.56 -1.65 -5.13
CA LEU A 27 -0.29 -1.10 -4.64
C LEU A 27 -0.53 -0.36 -3.34
N ASP A 28 0.27 -0.67 -2.30
CA ASP A 28 0.31 0.14 -1.10
C ASP A 28 0.95 1.51 -1.35
N LEU A 29 0.63 2.49 -0.51
CA LEU A 29 1.25 3.83 -0.55
C LEU A 29 2.50 3.86 0.32
N ASP A 30 2.33 3.66 1.63
CA ASP A 30 3.35 3.84 2.65
C ASP A 30 4.46 2.80 2.48
N GLY A 31 5.72 3.24 2.44
CA GLY A 31 6.86 2.34 2.23
C GLY A 31 7.02 1.78 0.81
N CYS A 32 6.00 1.90 -0.06
CA CYS A 32 6.10 1.51 -1.47
C CYS A 32 6.35 2.71 -2.40
N ILE A 33 5.56 3.77 -2.28
CA ILE A 33 5.64 4.97 -3.13
C ILE A 33 5.59 6.29 -2.35
N ALA A 34 5.12 6.28 -1.09
CA ALA A 34 5.16 7.39 -0.16
C ALA A 34 6.18 7.11 0.96
N PHE A 35 7.02 8.09 1.27
CA PHE A 35 8.13 7.92 2.21
C PHE A 35 7.66 8.14 3.66
N TRP A 36 6.76 7.28 4.11
CA TRP A 36 6.15 7.32 5.43
C TRP A 36 7.19 7.27 6.56
N GLU A 37 8.18 6.39 6.49
CA GLU A 37 9.17 6.18 7.57
C GLU A 37 9.98 7.43 7.84
N LYS A 38 10.36 8.18 6.80
CA LYS A 38 11.09 9.44 6.93
C LYS A 38 10.26 10.51 7.62
N SER A 39 8.99 10.63 7.23
CA SER A 39 8.04 11.56 7.86
C SER A 39 7.78 11.19 9.32
N ALA A 40 7.57 9.90 9.61
CA ALA A 40 7.36 9.41 10.98
C ALA A 40 8.60 9.61 11.86
N ALA A 41 9.79 9.32 11.35
CA ALA A 41 11.05 9.55 12.08
C ALA A 41 11.21 11.02 12.47
N LYS A 42 10.96 11.95 11.53
CA LYS A 42 11.02 13.40 11.77
C LYS A 42 10.06 13.82 12.89
N THR A 43 8.80 13.41 12.82
CA THR A 43 7.78 13.74 13.82
C THR A 43 8.09 13.14 15.18
N CYS A 44 8.65 11.94 15.21
CA CYS A 44 9.00 11.22 16.44
C CYS A 44 10.36 11.62 17.03
N GLY A 45 11.11 12.52 16.40
CA GLY A 45 12.45 12.91 16.85
C GLY A 45 13.49 11.79 16.75
N VAL A 46 13.26 10.84 15.82
CA VAL A 46 14.21 9.76 15.50
C VAL A 46 15.17 10.25 14.44
N ASP A 47 16.48 10.17 14.73
CA ASP A 47 17.51 10.56 13.76
C ASP A 47 17.56 9.54 12.59
N TYR A 48 16.85 9.88 11.51
CA TYR A 48 16.75 9.02 10.35
C TYR A 48 18.06 8.89 9.55
N ASP A 49 19.04 9.76 9.80
CA ASP A 49 20.35 9.73 9.14
C ASP A 49 21.40 8.96 9.98
N ASP A 50 21.09 8.60 11.23
CA ASP A 50 21.96 7.76 12.05
C ASP A 50 22.08 6.35 11.45
N LYS A 51 23.34 5.94 11.20
CA LYS A 51 23.65 4.66 10.52
C LYS A 51 23.10 3.43 11.27
N LYS A 52 23.07 3.46 12.61
CA LYS A 52 22.58 2.33 13.41
C LYS A 52 21.05 2.24 13.33
N ILE A 53 20.38 3.40 13.36
CA ILE A 53 18.93 3.46 13.20
C ILE A 53 18.52 2.98 11.82
N ARG A 54 19.18 3.47 10.76
CA ARG A 54 18.95 3.01 9.38
C ARG A 54 19.14 1.50 9.24
N GLN A 55 20.21 0.95 9.81
CA GLN A 55 20.44 -0.49 9.76
C GLN A 55 19.32 -1.25 10.49
N GLN A 56 18.90 -0.80 11.68
CA GLN A 56 17.80 -1.44 12.41
C GLN A 56 16.47 -1.40 11.64
N ILE A 57 16.19 -0.31 10.92
CA ILE A 57 14.99 -0.21 10.05
C ILE A 57 15.11 -1.20 8.88
N LYS A 58 16.27 -1.28 8.22
CA LYS A 58 16.53 -2.28 7.15
C LYS A 58 16.38 -3.72 7.64
N ASP A 59 16.76 -3.98 8.89
CA ASP A 59 16.60 -5.28 9.56
C ASP A 59 15.14 -5.55 10.02
N GLY A 60 14.20 -4.67 9.67
CA GLY A 60 12.77 -4.84 9.92
C GLY A 60 12.28 -4.25 11.25
N LYS A 61 13.10 -3.47 11.96
CA LYS A 61 12.64 -2.79 13.17
C LYS A 61 11.66 -1.68 12.81
N ARG A 62 10.48 -1.74 13.38
CA ARG A 62 9.39 -0.82 13.09
C ARG A 62 9.57 0.52 13.83
N MET A 63 9.08 1.61 13.24
CA MET A 63 9.26 2.98 13.72
C MET A 63 8.77 3.17 15.17
N GLU A 64 7.61 2.60 15.51
CA GLU A 64 7.06 2.71 16.85
C GLU A 64 7.98 2.16 17.95
N THR A 65 8.87 1.21 17.63
CA THR A 65 9.79 0.64 18.63
C THR A 65 10.86 1.64 19.09
N PHE A 66 11.17 2.66 18.28
CA PHE A 66 12.13 3.70 18.65
C PHE A 66 11.56 4.72 19.64
N VAL A 67 10.24 4.81 19.74
CA VAL A 67 9.56 5.79 20.60
C VAL A 67 8.76 5.15 21.75
N GLY A 68 8.87 3.84 21.92
CA GLY A 68 8.24 3.10 23.00
C GLY A 68 6.82 2.62 22.72
N GLY A 69 6.50 2.39 21.43
CA GLY A 69 5.30 1.70 20.97
C GLY A 69 4.27 2.57 20.26
N ASP A 70 3.29 1.90 19.67
CA ASP A 70 2.18 2.52 18.91
C ASP A 70 1.43 3.59 19.73
N SER A 71 1.21 3.34 21.03
CA SER A 71 0.48 4.26 21.91
C SER A 71 1.16 5.61 22.10
N LYS A 72 2.45 5.71 21.81
CA LYS A 72 3.20 6.97 21.83
C LYS A 72 3.34 7.56 20.43
N MET A 73 3.64 6.76 19.44
CA MET A 73 3.88 7.21 18.08
C MET A 73 2.63 7.82 17.42
N TRP A 74 1.51 7.10 17.43
CA TRP A 74 0.31 7.56 16.71
C TRP A 74 -0.24 8.90 17.20
N PRO A 75 -0.31 9.20 18.54
CA PRO A 75 -0.70 10.53 18.99
C PRO A 75 0.23 11.65 18.52
N MET A 76 1.53 11.39 18.33
CA MET A 76 2.47 12.39 17.81
C MET A 76 2.15 12.68 16.34
N ILE A 77 1.93 11.64 15.53
CA ILE A 77 1.58 11.77 14.10
C ILE A 77 0.20 12.41 13.93
N ASP A 78 -0.80 11.96 14.69
CA ASP A 78 -2.17 12.49 14.61
C ASP A 78 -2.25 13.98 14.97
N LYS A 79 -1.36 14.47 15.83
CA LYS A 79 -1.26 15.90 16.18
C LYS A 79 -0.81 16.78 15.02
N GLU A 80 -0.02 16.24 14.09
CA GLU A 80 0.46 16.97 12.90
C GLU A 80 -0.66 17.25 11.90
N GLY A 81 -1.76 16.49 11.96
CA GLY A 81 -2.95 16.74 11.17
C GLY A 81 -2.92 16.14 9.75
N GLU A 82 -3.80 16.67 8.89
CA GLU A 82 -4.01 16.18 7.54
C GLU A 82 -2.81 16.41 6.62
N GLU A 83 -2.19 17.59 6.75
CA GLU A 83 -1.07 18.02 5.90
C GLU A 83 0.14 17.09 6.05
N TRP A 84 0.32 16.47 7.21
CA TRP A 84 1.37 15.47 7.40
C TRP A 84 1.27 14.30 6.42
N TRP A 85 0.04 13.82 6.18
CA TRP A 85 -0.22 12.75 5.23
C TRP A 85 -0.18 13.23 3.77
N GLU A 86 -0.65 14.44 3.52
CA GLU A 86 -0.66 15.06 2.19
C GLU A 86 0.75 15.34 1.68
N ASP A 87 1.66 15.75 2.58
CA ASP A 87 3.00 16.22 2.23
C ASP A 87 4.10 15.16 2.35
N MET A 88 3.72 13.89 2.59
CA MET A 88 4.71 12.80 2.52
C MET A 88 5.47 12.85 1.20
N GLU A 89 6.80 12.76 1.29
CA GLU A 89 7.68 12.73 0.12
C GLU A 89 7.36 11.53 -0.77
N LYS A 90 7.28 11.75 -2.09
CA LYS A 90 7.15 10.68 -3.05
C LYS A 90 8.50 9.99 -3.25
N LEU A 91 8.54 8.66 -3.18
CA LEU A 91 9.76 7.89 -3.38
C LEU A 91 10.24 7.98 -4.85
N PRO A 92 11.55 7.98 -5.12
CA PRO A 92 12.09 8.26 -6.46
C PRO A 92 11.60 7.31 -7.56
N TRP A 93 11.32 6.07 -7.22
CA TRP A 93 10.85 5.02 -8.16
C TRP A 93 9.34 4.93 -8.30
N ALA A 94 8.59 5.76 -7.57
CA ALA A 94 7.13 5.65 -7.46
C ALA A 94 6.42 5.69 -8.82
N ASP A 95 6.83 6.60 -9.71
CA ASP A 95 6.20 6.74 -11.02
C ASP A 95 6.48 5.54 -11.93
N GLU A 96 7.67 4.96 -11.84
CA GLU A 96 8.04 3.78 -12.62
C GLU A 96 7.27 2.55 -12.15
N LEU A 97 7.15 2.34 -10.82
CA LEU A 97 6.37 1.25 -10.24
C LEU A 97 4.88 1.35 -10.61
N VAL A 98 4.29 2.53 -10.49
CA VAL A 98 2.88 2.76 -10.86
C VAL A 98 2.68 2.49 -12.37
N THR A 99 3.56 3.00 -13.21
CA THR A 99 3.49 2.79 -14.67
C THR A 99 3.62 1.30 -15.03
N LEU A 100 4.55 0.58 -14.38
CA LEU A 100 4.72 -0.85 -14.56
C LEU A 100 3.43 -1.61 -14.24
N LEU A 101 2.86 -1.38 -13.05
CA LEU A 101 1.65 -2.08 -12.62
C LEU A 101 0.42 -1.76 -13.49
N GLN A 102 0.26 -0.51 -13.92
CA GLN A 102 -0.79 -0.13 -14.87
C GLN A 102 -0.65 -0.82 -16.23
N LYS A 103 0.57 -0.95 -16.73
CA LYS A 103 0.85 -1.62 -18.00
C LYS A 103 0.61 -3.13 -17.93
N GLU A 104 1.00 -3.74 -16.81
CA GLU A 104 0.97 -5.20 -16.65
C GLU A 104 -0.35 -5.73 -16.08
N SER A 105 -1.29 -4.87 -15.67
CA SER A 105 -2.59 -5.28 -15.15
C SER A 105 -3.74 -4.74 -15.97
N LYS A 106 -4.87 -5.43 -15.92
CA LYS A 106 -6.13 -4.99 -16.52
C LYS A 106 -6.76 -3.84 -15.73
N ASP A 107 -6.70 -3.95 -14.40
CA ASP A 107 -7.22 -2.97 -13.46
C ASP A 107 -6.15 -2.69 -12.40
N PHE A 108 -5.99 -1.44 -12.02
CA PHE A 108 -5.03 -0.97 -11.05
C PHE A 108 -5.71 -0.12 -9.98
N ILE A 109 -5.37 -0.37 -8.71
CA ILE A 109 -5.79 0.46 -7.58
C ILE A 109 -4.61 0.75 -6.65
N PHE A 110 -4.64 1.90 -5.99
CA PHE A 110 -3.93 2.11 -4.74
C PHE A 110 -4.75 1.51 -3.60
N LEU A 111 -4.13 0.70 -2.74
CA LEU A 111 -4.80 0.00 -1.63
C LEU A 111 -4.01 0.22 -0.34
N SER A 112 -4.33 1.27 0.40
CA SER A 112 -3.58 1.66 1.60
C SER A 112 -4.38 1.49 2.88
N SER A 113 -3.66 1.18 3.98
CA SER A 113 -4.24 1.07 5.32
C SER A 113 -4.14 2.43 6.02
N PRO A 114 -5.27 3.09 6.32
CA PRO A 114 -5.22 4.33 7.10
C PRO A 114 -5.00 4.06 8.59
N SER A 115 -4.55 5.05 9.34
CA SER A 115 -4.64 5.08 10.80
C SER A 115 -6.10 5.28 11.25
N ASN A 116 -6.34 5.30 12.56
CA ASN A 116 -7.68 5.56 13.10
C ASN A 116 -8.09 7.05 13.00
N SER A 117 -7.18 7.94 12.65
CA SER A 117 -7.47 9.36 12.49
C SER A 117 -8.21 9.64 11.19
N PRO A 118 -9.36 10.36 11.21
CA PRO A 118 -10.03 10.82 9.99
C PRO A 118 -9.11 11.66 9.08
N LEU A 119 -8.16 12.39 9.67
CA LEU A 119 -7.20 13.22 8.94
C LEU A 119 -6.21 12.39 8.11
N CYS A 120 -5.95 11.14 8.51
CA CYS A 120 -5.19 10.21 7.68
C CYS A 120 -5.93 9.84 6.39
N TYR A 121 -7.24 9.63 6.47
CA TYR A 121 -8.04 9.32 5.26
C TYR A 121 -8.02 10.47 4.28
N SER A 122 -8.34 11.69 4.74
CA SER A 122 -8.37 12.87 3.88
C SER A 122 -6.99 13.22 3.34
N GLY A 123 -5.94 13.16 4.18
CA GLY A 123 -4.58 13.45 3.76
C GLY A 123 -4.05 12.46 2.70
N LYS A 124 -4.33 11.15 2.83
CA LYS A 124 -3.97 10.16 1.80
C LYS A 124 -4.72 10.39 0.48
N ILE A 125 -5.99 10.81 0.54
CA ILE A 125 -6.74 11.22 -0.66
C ILE A 125 -6.06 12.40 -1.33
N LYS A 126 -5.69 13.43 -0.57
CA LYS A 126 -5.00 14.62 -1.07
C LYS A 126 -3.62 14.28 -1.63
N TRP A 127 -2.87 13.41 -0.97
CA TRP A 127 -1.58 12.92 -1.47
C TRP A 127 -1.71 12.27 -2.85
N VAL A 128 -2.72 11.41 -3.04
CA VAL A 128 -2.98 10.78 -4.35
C VAL A 128 -3.46 11.81 -5.37
N LEU A 129 -4.33 12.75 -5.00
CA LEU A 129 -4.75 13.84 -5.88
C LEU A 129 -3.58 14.71 -6.35
N LYS A 130 -2.63 15.00 -5.45
CA LYS A 130 -1.44 15.81 -5.73
C LYS A 130 -0.46 15.07 -6.67
N ASN A 131 -0.18 13.79 -6.41
CA ASN A 131 0.85 13.04 -7.10
C ASN A 131 0.33 12.26 -8.33
N TYR A 132 -0.94 11.82 -8.30
CA TYR A 132 -1.57 10.97 -9.31
C TYR A 132 -3.01 11.40 -9.62
N PRO A 133 -3.25 12.65 -10.06
CA PRO A 133 -4.61 13.22 -10.21
C PRO A 133 -5.51 12.39 -11.14
N LYS A 134 -4.95 11.79 -12.18
CA LYS A 134 -5.68 10.93 -13.13
C LYS A 134 -6.10 9.59 -12.53
N LEU A 135 -5.47 9.16 -11.44
CA LEU A 135 -5.72 7.90 -10.74
C LEU A 135 -6.41 8.08 -9.39
N SER A 136 -6.86 9.29 -9.07
CA SER A 136 -7.45 9.59 -7.76
C SER A 136 -8.69 8.76 -7.43
N LYS A 137 -9.45 8.34 -8.44
CA LYS A 137 -10.60 7.45 -8.28
C LYS A 137 -10.23 5.97 -8.07
N ASN A 138 -8.96 5.64 -8.21
CA ASN A 138 -8.45 4.29 -8.02
C ASN A 138 -7.94 4.07 -6.58
N LEU A 139 -8.12 5.01 -5.67
CA LEU A 139 -7.72 4.87 -4.27
C LEU A 139 -8.79 4.15 -3.46
N MET A 140 -8.37 3.09 -2.77
CA MET A 140 -9.16 2.39 -1.76
C MET A 140 -8.40 2.42 -0.42
N LEU A 141 -9.09 2.83 0.64
CA LEU A 141 -8.55 2.89 1.99
C LEU A 141 -9.20 1.84 2.87
N GLY A 142 -8.38 0.94 3.44
CA GLY A 142 -8.89 -0.10 4.32
C GLY A 142 -7.80 -1.03 4.86
N CYS A 143 -7.95 -1.40 6.15
CA CYS A 143 -6.95 -2.23 6.82
C CYS A 143 -7.01 -3.71 6.44
N LYS A 144 -8.14 -4.19 5.90
CA LYS A 144 -8.36 -5.60 5.55
C LYS A 144 -8.06 -5.85 4.07
N LYS A 145 -6.81 -5.60 3.64
CA LYS A 145 -6.39 -5.74 2.23
C LYS A 145 -6.65 -7.14 1.66
N HIS A 146 -6.59 -8.17 2.50
CA HIS A 146 -6.87 -9.56 2.10
C HIS A 146 -8.29 -9.79 1.56
N MET A 147 -9.26 -8.91 1.84
CA MET A 147 -10.60 -9.00 1.25
C MET A 147 -10.62 -8.77 -0.26
N PHE A 148 -9.55 -8.19 -0.83
CA PHE A 148 -9.36 -8.04 -2.27
C PHE A 148 -8.63 -9.22 -2.90
N ALA A 149 -8.16 -10.18 -2.08
CA ALA A 149 -7.42 -11.34 -2.56
C ALA A 149 -8.28 -12.25 -3.45
N GLY A 150 -7.65 -12.83 -4.43
CA GLY A 150 -8.26 -13.80 -5.35
C GLY A 150 -7.25 -14.26 -6.41
N PRO A 151 -7.57 -15.29 -7.19
CA PRO A 151 -6.62 -15.95 -8.08
C PRO A 151 -6.04 -15.04 -9.19
N ASN A 152 -6.68 -13.93 -9.47
CA ASN A 152 -6.22 -12.96 -10.49
C ASN A 152 -5.90 -11.59 -9.86
N THR A 153 -5.50 -11.55 -8.59
CA THR A 153 -5.15 -10.30 -7.91
C THR A 153 -3.73 -10.34 -7.39
N LEU A 154 -3.00 -9.26 -7.59
CA LEU A 154 -1.64 -9.04 -7.09
C LEU A 154 -1.66 -7.87 -6.11
N LEU A 155 -1.13 -8.07 -4.92
CA LEU A 155 -0.78 -7.01 -3.97
C LEU A 155 0.72 -6.76 -4.01
N VAL A 156 1.12 -5.50 -4.13
CA VAL A 156 2.49 -5.03 -3.86
C VAL A 156 2.45 -4.22 -2.57
N ASP A 157 3.17 -4.68 -1.53
CA ASP A 157 3.10 -4.12 -0.16
C ASP A 157 4.43 -4.38 0.55
N ASP A 158 4.86 -3.47 1.40
CA ASP A 158 6.12 -3.56 2.16
C ASP A 158 5.98 -4.34 3.48
N THR A 159 4.76 -4.73 3.87
CA THR A 159 4.47 -5.34 5.17
C THR A 159 4.28 -6.85 5.09
N ASP A 160 5.16 -7.64 5.73
CA ASP A 160 5.12 -9.12 5.70
C ASP A 160 3.76 -9.69 6.12
N LYS A 161 3.14 -9.11 7.15
CA LYS A 161 1.82 -9.52 7.62
C LYS A 161 0.75 -9.39 6.52
N LYS A 162 0.79 -8.31 5.73
CA LYS A 162 -0.15 -8.08 4.63
C LYS A 162 0.09 -9.05 3.48
N ILE A 163 1.35 -9.25 3.11
CA ILE A 163 1.76 -10.23 2.10
C ILE A 163 1.27 -11.63 2.46
N LYS A 164 1.56 -12.08 3.69
CA LYS A 164 1.14 -13.41 4.17
C LYS A 164 -0.39 -13.56 4.12
N GLN A 165 -1.12 -12.62 4.71
CA GLN A 165 -2.59 -12.66 4.72
C GLN A 165 -3.19 -12.67 3.31
N PHE A 166 -2.66 -11.86 2.40
CA PHE A 166 -3.18 -11.78 1.03
C PHE A 166 -3.02 -13.12 0.30
N ARG A 167 -1.88 -13.80 0.50
CA ARG A 167 -1.62 -15.14 -0.06
C ARG A 167 -2.51 -16.21 0.56
N GLU A 168 -2.73 -16.18 1.88
CA GLU A 168 -3.62 -17.09 2.60
C GLU A 168 -5.07 -17.02 2.09
N TYR A 169 -5.49 -15.86 1.59
CA TYR A 169 -6.82 -15.65 1.01
C TYR A 169 -6.86 -15.87 -0.52
N GLY A 170 -5.82 -16.51 -1.07
CA GLY A 170 -5.80 -16.94 -2.48
C GLY A 170 -5.42 -15.87 -3.48
N GLY A 171 -4.81 -14.77 -3.04
CA GLY A 171 -4.23 -13.75 -3.91
C GLY A 171 -2.72 -13.96 -4.11
N HIS A 172 -2.17 -13.31 -5.14
CA HIS A 172 -0.74 -13.18 -5.33
C HIS A 172 -0.23 -11.94 -4.60
N ALA A 173 0.97 -11.99 -4.06
CA ALA A 173 1.53 -10.85 -3.36
C ALA A 173 3.05 -10.77 -3.54
N PHE A 174 3.53 -9.58 -3.85
CA PHE A 174 4.95 -9.26 -4.00
C PHE A 174 5.39 -8.37 -2.84
N LYS A 175 6.38 -8.84 -2.07
CA LYS A 175 6.95 -8.08 -0.97
C LYS A 175 7.84 -6.98 -1.54
N TRP A 176 7.46 -5.72 -1.32
CA TRP A 176 8.30 -4.58 -1.67
C TRP A 176 9.43 -4.43 -0.65
N PRO A 177 10.67 -4.19 -1.05
CA PRO A 177 11.78 -4.02 -0.11
C PRO A 177 11.66 -2.72 0.70
N CYS A 178 12.36 -2.67 1.83
CA CYS A 178 12.49 -1.46 2.63
C CYS A 178 13.06 -0.30 1.80
N PRO A 179 12.44 0.89 1.81
CA PRO A 179 12.92 2.05 1.05
C PRO A 179 14.40 2.37 1.28
N LEU A 180 14.88 2.27 2.54
CA LEU A 180 16.29 2.52 2.87
C LEU A 180 17.25 1.56 2.16
N SER A 181 16.88 0.31 1.95
CA SER A 181 17.75 -0.64 1.24
C SER A 181 17.98 -0.24 -0.21
N ILE A 182 16.99 0.41 -0.84
CA ILE A 182 17.11 0.93 -2.20
C ILE A 182 17.88 2.26 -2.20
N ILE A 183 17.54 3.19 -1.29
CA ILE A 183 18.17 4.52 -1.19
C ILE A 183 19.66 4.40 -0.88
N ASP A 184 20.04 3.48 0.02
CA ASP A 184 21.43 3.21 0.39
C ASP A 184 22.16 2.35 -0.64
N LYS A 185 21.49 1.94 -1.71
CA LYS A 185 22.02 1.09 -2.80
C LYS A 185 22.47 -0.29 -2.36
N ASP A 186 21.92 -0.83 -1.26
CA ASP A 186 22.10 -2.23 -0.90
C ASP A 186 21.38 -3.13 -1.93
N ILE A 187 20.25 -2.63 -2.48
CA ILE A 187 19.46 -3.26 -3.54
C ILE A 187 19.29 -2.24 -4.66
N LYS A 188 19.44 -2.66 -5.91
CA LYS A 188 19.17 -1.81 -7.07
C LYS A 188 17.69 -1.82 -7.40
N ILE A 189 17.12 -0.66 -7.62
CA ILE A 189 15.69 -0.54 -7.96
C ILE A 189 15.35 -1.25 -9.28
N GLU A 190 16.26 -1.21 -10.25
CA GLU A 190 16.10 -1.88 -11.53
C GLU A 190 15.92 -3.39 -11.37
N ASP A 191 16.68 -4.01 -10.45
CA ASP A 191 16.58 -5.44 -10.15
C ASP A 191 15.22 -5.75 -9.51
N VAL A 192 14.76 -4.94 -8.55
CA VAL A 192 13.44 -5.11 -7.90
C VAL A 192 12.30 -5.01 -8.91
N LEU A 193 12.36 -4.02 -9.81
CA LEU A 193 11.35 -3.85 -10.86
C LEU A 193 11.39 -5.01 -11.88
N GLN A 194 12.56 -5.56 -12.17
CA GLN A 194 12.69 -6.73 -13.03
C GLN A 194 12.11 -7.98 -12.35
N ASP A 195 12.43 -8.20 -11.06
CA ASP A 195 11.88 -9.32 -10.28
C ASP A 195 10.34 -9.25 -10.21
N LEU A 196 9.78 -8.05 -10.04
CA LEU A 196 8.33 -7.84 -10.07
C LEU A 196 7.75 -8.17 -11.45
N LYS A 197 8.40 -7.75 -12.55
CA LYS A 197 7.96 -8.09 -13.91
C LYS A 197 7.94 -9.59 -14.14
N ASP A 198 8.98 -10.29 -13.70
CA ASP A 198 9.10 -11.73 -13.88
C ASP A 198 8.07 -12.47 -13.01
N TYR A 199 7.87 -12.05 -11.77
CA TYR A 199 6.78 -12.55 -10.92
C TYR A 199 5.39 -12.36 -11.56
N ILE A 200 5.13 -11.20 -12.17
CA ILE A 200 3.87 -10.95 -12.88
C ILE A 200 3.68 -11.90 -14.06
N LYS A 201 4.74 -12.25 -14.80
CA LYS A 201 4.66 -13.21 -15.90
C LYS A 201 4.33 -14.62 -15.42
N GLU A 202 4.88 -15.03 -14.27
CA GLU A 202 4.62 -16.35 -13.69
C GLU A 202 3.18 -16.54 -13.22
N ILE A 203 2.51 -15.48 -12.78
CA ILE A 203 1.14 -15.52 -12.23
C ILE A 203 0.04 -15.24 -13.25
N LYS A 204 0.38 -14.89 -14.49
CA LYS A 204 -0.57 -14.67 -15.61
C LYS A 204 -0.90 -15.97 -16.34
#